data_b316440575559642573c09b72cbc8439
#
_entry.id   b316440575559642573c09b72cbc8439
#
_cell.length_a   1.000
_cell.length_b   1.000
_cell.length_c   1.000
_cell.angle_alpha   90.00
_cell.angle_beta   90.00
_cell.angle_gamma   90.00
#
_symmetry.space_group_name_H-M   'P 1'
#
loop_
_entity.id
_entity.type
_entity.pdbx_description
1 polymer ?
#
loop_
_entity_poly.entity_id
_entity_poly.type
_entity_poly.pdbx_seq_one_letter_code
_entity_poly.pdbx_strand_id
1 'polypeptide(L)'
;QEGRDIQIVFTSHSPTLTSKIELDQINLLYEQDHAIRCMPMAQCKAAASPTDKAHLKKYLDVTKSQMFFAKGLIFVEGISEALLLPDIADALKRPLDKYAVEVINVDSLAFKPFAHLLYRDDRMPSFCKAAIITDDDRCLEKNDQYISADIDYDDDIAGIQSKLESGTASDRFLEVQALCTEASVLLCGAKKTLEFELAFCDDNIAAMVNILKRIYPQVGIKLEQQVAKCATTAEKQIVVWLFIRKRDK
;
A
#
# COMPACT_ATOMS: atom_id res chain seq x y z
N GLN A 1 -24.90 16.39 -45.09
CA GLN A 1 -24.77 14.97 -44.63
C GLN A 1 -25.19 14.97 -43.20
N GLU A 2 -26.39 14.53 -42.89
CA GLU A 2 -26.85 14.27 -41.52
C GLU A 2 -26.00 13.14 -40.96
N GLY A 3 -25.05 13.47 -40.03
CA GLY A 3 -24.29 12.51 -39.30
C GLY A 3 -25.24 11.63 -38.50
N ARG A 4 -25.30 10.36 -38.77
CA ARG A 4 -25.99 9.41 -37.91
C ARG A 4 -25.15 9.27 -36.62
N ASP A 5 -25.71 9.64 -35.47
CA ASP A 5 -25.10 9.37 -34.18
C ASP A 5 -25.06 7.84 -33.97
N ILE A 6 -23.87 7.27 -34.00
CA ILE A 6 -23.65 5.85 -33.77
C ILE A 6 -23.18 5.67 -32.33
N GLN A 7 -23.95 4.94 -31.54
CA GLN A 7 -23.54 4.48 -30.21
C GLN A 7 -22.89 3.09 -30.35
N ILE A 8 -21.68 2.95 -29.83
CA ILE A 8 -20.96 1.68 -29.80
C ILE A 8 -20.85 1.22 -28.34
N VAL A 9 -21.31 0.01 -28.05
CA VAL A 9 -21.14 -0.66 -26.77
C VAL A 9 -20.37 -1.94 -27.02
N PHE A 10 -19.31 -2.16 -26.23
CA PHE A 10 -18.54 -3.39 -26.32
C PHE A 10 -18.19 -3.90 -24.90
N THR A 11 -17.99 -5.21 -24.79
CA THR A 11 -17.54 -5.88 -23.57
C THR A 11 -16.11 -6.35 -23.73
N SER A 12 -15.31 -6.28 -22.66
CA SER A 12 -13.92 -6.70 -22.70
C SER A 12 -13.42 -7.09 -21.32
N HIS A 13 -12.42 -7.98 -21.30
CA HIS A 13 -11.59 -8.29 -20.12
C HIS A 13 -10.15 -7.76 -20.30
N SER A 14 -9.92 -6.80 -21.19
CA SER A 14 -8.59 -6.31 -21.50
C SER A 14 -8.22 -5.08 -20.66
N PRO A 15 -7.23 -5.18 -19.75
CA PRO A 15 -6.70 -4.02 -19.05
C PRO A 15 -6.14 -2.95 -20.00
N THR A 16 -5.55 -3.38 -21.12
CA THR A 16 -5.05 -2.47 -22.16
C THR A 16 -6.15 -1.61 -22.75
N LEU A 17 -7.32 -2.18 -23.02
CA LEU A 17 -8.46 -1.42 -23.52
C LEU A 17 -9.00 -0.48 -22.44
N THR A 18 -9.16 -0.99 -21.20
CA THR A 18 -9.67 -0.23 -20.07
C THR A 18 -8.80 1.00 -19.77
N SER A 19 -7.47 0.89 -19.90
CA SER A 19 -6.54 2.01 -19.70
C SER A 19 -6.65 3.14 -20.74
N LYS A 20 -7.38 2.91 -21.84
CA LYS A 20 -7.56 3.90 -22.93
C LYS A 20 -8.94 4.55 -22.94
N ILE A 21 -9.84 4.08 -22.09
CA ILE A 21 -11.22 4.57 -22.04
C ILE A 21 -11.34 5.57 -20.89
N GLU A 22 -12.12 6.61 -21.07
CA GLU A 22 -12.42 7.56 -19.99
C GLU A 22 -13.22 6.85 -18.89
N LEU A 23 -12.92 7.16 -17.63
CA LEU A 23 -13.47 6.49 -16.46
C LEU A 23 -15.02 6.46 -16.45
N ASP A 24 -15.63 7.55 -16.86
CA ASP A 24 -17.09 7.70 -16.90
C ASP A 24 -17.79 6.91 -18.02
N GLN A 25 -17.03 6.32 -18.94
CA GLN A 25 -17.55 5.44 -19.99
C GLN A 25 -17.47 3.95 -19.62
N ILE A 26 -16.89 3.63 -18.45
CA ILE A 26 -16.72 2.26 -17.98
C ILE A 26 -17.92 1.84 -17.12
N ASN A 27 -18.48 0.67 -17.43
CA ASN A 27 -19.46 -0.01 -16.60
C ASN A 27 -18.88 -1.35 -16.18
N LEU A 28 -18.58 -1.54 -14.89
CA LEU A 28 -18.08 -2.79 -14.36
C LEU A 28 -19.22 -3.75 -14.10
N LEU A 29 -19.13 -4.95 -14.69
CA LEU A 29 -20.02 -6.06 -14.37
C LEU A 29 -19.27 -7.01 -13.42
N TYR A 30 -19.84 -7.30 -12.27
CA TYR A 30 -19.27 -8.19 -11.27
C TYR A 30 -20.33 -9.08 -10.62
N GLU A 31 -19.90 -10.21 -10.11
CA GLU A 31 -20.78 -11.11 -9.37
C GLU A 31 -20.73 -10.79 -7.87
N GLN A 32 -21.90 -10.64 -7.28
CA GLN A 32 -22.07 -10.52 -5.84
C GLN A 32 -23.33 -11.26 -5.41
N ASP A 33 -23.23 -12.11 -4.37
CA ASP A 33 -24.36 -12.89 -3.82
C ASP A 33 -25.10 -13.69 -4.90
N HIS A 34 -24.33 -14.32 -5.82
CA HIS A 34 -24.84 -15.09 -6.98
C HIS A 34 -25.69 -14.27 -7.96
N ALA A 35 -25.56 -12.95 -7.94
CA ALA A 35 -26.21 -12.06 -8.89
C ALA A 35 -25.20 -11.19 -9.63
N ILE A 36 -25.45 -10.95 -10.91
CA ILE A 36 -24.65 -9.99 -11.68
C ILE A 36 -25.07 -8.57 -11.29
N ARG A 37 -24.09 -7.79 -10.86
CA ARG A 37 -24.21 -6.38 -10.53
C ARG A 37 -23.49 -5.54 -11.55
N CYS A 38 -23.93 -4.29 -11.69
CA CYS A 38 -23.29 -3.30 -12.54
C CYS A 38 -22.91 -2.08 -11.69
N MET A 39 -21.65 -1.67 -11.81
CA MET A 39 -21.15 -0.41 -11.24
C MET A 39 -20.72 0.52 -12.38
N PRO A 40 -21.54 1.51 -12.73
CA PRO A 40 -21.09 2.58 -13.61
C PRO A 40 -20.00 3.41 -12.93
N MET A 41 -18.80 3.45 -13.50
CA MET A 41 -17.68 4.20 -12.91
C MET A 41 -17.92 5.72 -12.92
N ALA A 42 -18.85 6.21 -13.73
CA ALA A 42 -19.33 7.59 -13.66
C ALA A 42 -19.94 7.96 -12.30
N GLN A 43 -20.35 6.97 -11.50
CA GLN A 43 -20.99 7.17 -10.19
C GLN A 43 -20.02 7.00 -9.01
N CYS A 44 -18.74 6.67 -9.25
CA CYS A 44 -17.77 6.61 -8.17
C CYS A 44 -17.32 8.00 -7.72
N LYS A 45 -16.87 8.14 -6.49
CA LYS A 45 -16.37 9.43 -5.95
C LYS A 45 -15.21 10.00 -6.76
N ALA A 46 -14.37 9.15 -7.35
CA ALA A 46 -13.27 9.59 -8.20
C ALA A 46 -13.76 10.30 -9.48
N ALA A 47 -14.86 9.84 -10.09
CA ALA A 47 -15.43 10.47 -11.28
C ALA A 47 -16.04 11.85 -10.97
N ALA A 48 -16.56 12.04 -9.75
CA ALA A 48 -17.12 13.32 -9.29
C ALA A 48 -16.03 14.36 -8.95
N SER A 49 -14.77 13.92 -8.73
CA SER A 49 -13.63 14.78 -8.37
C SER A 49 -12.77 15.08 -9.60
N PRO A 50 -12.71 16.33 -10.11
CA PRO A 50 -11.85 16.67 -11.24
C PRO A 50 -10.36 16.37 -11.01
N THR A 51 -9.88 16.56 -9.77
CA THR A 51 -8.49 16.27 -9.36
C THR A 51 -8.20 14.78 -9.39
N ASP A 52 -9.08 13.95 -8.82
CA ASP A 52 -8.90 12.49 -8.80
C ASP A 52 -8.98 11.91 -10.22
N LYS A 53 -9.94 12.41 -11.02
CA LYS A 53 -10.08 12.02 -12.43
C LYS A 53 -8.84 12.36 -13.25
N ALA A 54 -8.27 13.54 -13.07
CA ALA A 54 -7.03 13.96 -13.74
C ALA A 54 -5.84 13.12 -13.30
N HIS A 55 -5.75 12.79 -12.01
CA HIS A 55 -4.72 11.91 -11.48
C HIS A 55 -4.83 10.50 -12.07
N LEU A 56 -6.02 9.89 -11.99
CA LEU A 56 -6.27 8.56 -12.55
C LEU A 56 -5.98 8.50 -14.06
N LYS A 57 -6.39 9.50 -14.82
CA LYS A 57 -6.10 9.57 -16.26
C LYS A 57 -4.59 9.53 -16.55
N LYS A 58 -3.78 10.10 -15.67
CA LYS A 58 -2.32 10.13 -15.80
C LYS A 58 -1.66 8.82 -15.38
N TYR A 59 -2.14 8.22 -14.28
CA TYR A 59 -1.45 7.10 -13.63
C TYR A 59 -2.13 5.74 -13.81
N LEU A 60 -3.36 5.69 -14.32
CA LEU A 60 -4.07 4.45 -14.61
C LEU A 60 -3.57 3.86 -15.94
N ASP A 61 -2.42 3.23 -15.87
CA ASP A 61 -1.81 2.50 -16.99
C ASP A 61 -2.40 1.08 -17.14
N VAL A 62 -1.82 0.30 -18.04
CA VAL A 62 -2.28 -1.08 -18.30
C VAL A 62 -2.15 -1.95 -17.04
N THR A 63 -1.08 -1.80 -16.27
CA THR A 63 -0.83 -2.60 -15.07
C THR A 63 -1.84 -2.26 -13.98
N LYS A 64 -2.05 -0.98 -13.69
CA LYS A 64 -3.02 -0.55 -12.68
C LYS A 64 -4.47 -0.80 -13.12
N SER A 65 -4.74 -0.86 -14.43
CA SER A 65 -6.09 -1.18 -14.95
C SER A 65 -6.52 -2.62 -14.67
N GLN A 66 -5.62 -3.50 -14.24
CA GLN A 66 -5.98 -4.84 -13.77
C GLN A 66 -6.90 -4.80 -12.55
N MET A 67 -6.83 -3.72 -11.76
CA MET A 67 -7.70 -3.52 -10.60
C MET A 67 -9.21 -3.65 -10.92
N PHE A 68 -9.64 -3.32 -12.11
CA PHE A 68 -11.05 -3.43 -12.50
C PHE A 68 -11.53 -4.88 -12.68
N PHE A 69 -10.62 -5.84 -12.72
CA PHE A 69 -10.90 -7.27 -12.92
C PHE A 69 -10.62 -8.10 -11.65
N ALA A 70 -10.09 -7.47 -10.61
CA ALA A 70 -9.76 -8.12 -9.35
C ALA A 70 -10.99 -8.34 -8.46
N LYS A 71 -10.95 -9.40 -7.65
CA LYS A 71 -11.92 -9.65 -6.56
C LYS A 71 -11.52 -9.00 -5.24
N GLY A 72 -10.27 -8.60 -5.13
CA GLY A 72 -9.72 -7.87 -4.00
C GLY A 72 -8.51 -7.04 -4.42
N LEU A 73 -8.22 -5.96 -3.71
CA LEU A 73 -7.12 -5.05 -4.03
C LEU A 73 -6.25 -4.82 -2.81
N ILE A 74 -4.94 -4.72 -3.04
CA ILE A 74 -3.99 -4.24 -2.04
C ILE A 74 -3.27 -3.05 -2.66
N PHE A 75 -3.52 -1.86 -2.13
CA PHE A 75 -2.80 -0.65 -2.54
C PHE A 75 -1.55 -0.49 -1.68
N VAL A 76 -0.42 -0.24 -2.32
CA VAL A 76 0.89 -0.06 -1.67
C VAL A 76 1.59 1.19 -2.17
N GLU A 77 2.50 1.75 -1.37
CA GLU A 77 3.23 2.97 -1.69
C GLU A 77 4.31 2.75 -2.75
N GLY A 78 5.00 1.61 -2.68
CA GLY A 78 6.21 1.39 -3.43
C GLY A 78 6.35 -0.01 -4.04
N ILE A 79 7.44 -0.16 -4.76
CA ILE A 79 7.75 -1.40 -5.47
C ILE A 79 8.16 -2.53 -4.51
N SER A 80 8.75 -2.21 -3.36
CA SER A 80 9.19 -3.19 -2.37
C SER A 80 8.02 -4.02 -1.86
N GLU A 81 6.94 -3.36 -1.45
CA GLU A 81 5.71 -4.00 -1.01
C GLU A 81 5.07 -4.79 -2.15
N ALA A 82 5.01 -4.20 -3.34
CA ALA A 82 4.40 -4.85 -4.50
C ALA A 82 5.11 -6.16 -4.88
N LEU A 83 6.42 -6.24 -4.70
CA LEU A 83 7.19 -7.44 -4.98
C LEU A 83 7.15 -8.47 -3.84
N LEU A 84 7.16 -8.01 -2.58
CA LEU A 84 7.24 -8.90 -1.42
C LEU A 84 5.89 -9.52 -1.03
N LEU A 85 4.79 -8.77 -1.18
CA LEU A 85 3.48 -9.23 -0.70
C LEU A 85 3.00 -10.53 -1.35
N PRO A 86 3.16 -10.77 -2.65
CA PRO A 86 2.81 -12.06 -3.25
C PRO A 86 3.59 -13.22 -2.62
N ASP A 87 4.91 -13.08 -2.42
CA ASP A 87 5.75 -14.11 -1.83
C ASP A 87 5.39 -14.36 -0.35
N ILE A 88 5.10 -13.30 0.41
CA ILE A 88 4.62 -13.40 1.80
C ILE A 88 3.27 -14.14 1.83
N ALA A 89 2.35 -13.80 0.93
CA ALA A 89 1.04 -14.46 0.85
C ALA A 89 1.16 -15.96 0.52
N ASP A 90 2.07 -16.31 -0.37
CA ASP A 90 2.38 -17.71 -0.71
C ASP A 90 2.97 -18.47 0.49
N ALA A 91 3.90 -17.87 1.21
CA ALA A 91 4.46 -18.43 2.44
C ALA A 91 3.38 -18.67 3.51
N LEU A 92 2.40 -17.79 3.59
CA LEU A 92 1.23 -17.90 4.47
C LEU A 92 0.15 -18.85 3.93
N LYS A 93 0.38 -19.52 2.79
CA LYS A 93 -0.59 -20.41 2.10
C LYS A 93 -1.89 -19.69 1.71
N ARG A 94 -1.76 -18.44 1.33
CA ARG A 94 -2.83 -17.55 0.87
C ARG A 94 -2.46 -16.87 -0.45
N PRO A 95 -2.10 -17.64 -1.52
CA PRO A 95 -1.64 -17.08 -2.78
C PRO A 95 -2.65 -16.09 -3.36
N LEU A 96 -2.20 -14.89 -3.69
CA LEU A 96 -3.07 -13.79 -4.10
C LEU A 96 -3.76 -14.08 -5.44
N ASP A 97 -3.07 -14.70 -6.37
CA ASP A 97 -3.57 -15.09 -7.69
C ASP A 97 -4.77 -16.04 -7.60
N LYS A 98 -4.72 -17.02 -6.69
CA LYS A 98 -5.81 -17.97 -6.44
C LYS A 98 -7.11 -17.28 -6.02
N TYR A 99 -7.00 -16.14 -5.34
CA TYR A 99 -8.14 -15.38 -4.86
C TYR A 99 -8.46 -14.17 -5.75
N ALA A 100 -7.77 -14.02 -6.88
CA ALA A 100 -7.87 -12.88 -7.78
C ALA A 100 -7.69 -11.54 -7.03
N VAL A 101 -6.68 -11.48 -6.15
CA VAL A 101 -6.28 -10.28 -5.43
C VAL A 101 -5.09 -9.65 -6.16
N GLU A 102 -5.22 -8.39 -6.53
CA GLU A 102 -4.17 -7.62 -7.21
C GLU A 102 -3.48 -6.66 -6.25
N VAL A 103 -2.15 -6.61 -6.33
CA VAL A 103 -1.34 -5.61 -5.62
C VAL A 103 -1.08 -4.45 -6.57
N ILE A 104 -1.57 -3.28 -6.19
CA ILE A 104 -1.47 -2.05 -6.98
C ILE A 104 -0.49 -1.11 -6.32
N ASN A 105 0.69 -0.96 -6.92
CA ASN A 105 1.62 0.09 -6.54
C ASN A 105 1.10 1.44 -7.03
N VAL A 106 0.76 2.34 -6.11
CA VAL A 106 0.28 3.68 -6.45
C VAL A 106 1.41 4.67 -6.74
N ASP A 107 2.68 4.23 -6.60
CA ASP A 107 3.91 4.99 -6.85
C ASP A 107 4.01 6.31 -6.05
N SER A 108 3.27 6.41 -4.96
CA SER A 108 3.23 7.60 -4.11
C SER A 108 2.27 7.39 -2.94
N LEU A 109 2.02 8.47 -2.21
CA LEU A 109 1.01 8.54 -1.15
C LEU A 109 -0.40 8.86 -1.66
N ALA A 110 -0.60 8.91 -2.96
CA ALA A 110 -1.85 9.30 -3.59
C ALA A 110 -2.89 8.17 -3.59
N PHE A 111 -3.17 7.59 -2.43
CA PHE A 111 -4.20 6.54 -2.27
C PHE A 111 -5.61 7.04 -2.56
N LYS A 112 -5.88 8.32 -2.29
CA LYS A 112 -7.21 8.90 -2.38
C LYS A 112 -7.90 8.67 -3.72
N PRO A 113 -7.32 8.98 -4.89
CA PRO A 113 -7.96 8.72 -6.17
C PRO A 113 -8.31 7.25 -6.40
N PHE A 114 -7.46 6.33 -5.94
CA PHE A 114 -7.69 4.89 -6.08
C PHE A 114 -8.76 4.39 -5.10
N ALA A 115 -8.76 4.84 -3.84
CA ALA A 115 -9.81 4.51 -2.88
C ALA A 115 -11.18 5.06 -3.35
N HIS A 116 -11.21 6.26 -3.91
CA HIS A 116 -12.43 6.89 -4.43
C HIS A 116 -13.04 6.16 -5.64
N LEU A 117 -12.29 5.29 -6.34
CA LEU A 117 -12.86 4.39 -7.34
C LEU A 117 -13.81 3.36 -6.71
N LEU A 118 -13.59 3.01 -5.44
CA LEU A 118 -14.36 2.01 -4.71
C LEU A 118 -15.58 2.60 -3.99
N TYR A 119 -15.66 3.92 -3.86
CA TYR A 119 -16.70 4.59 -3.11
C TYR A 119 -17.76 5.19 -4.01
N ARG A 120 -19.02 5.13 -3.56
CA ARG A 120 -20.19 5.68 -4.23
C ARG A 120 -21.03 6.49 -3.23
N ASP A 121 -21.68 7.55 -3.73
CA ASP A 121 -22.55 8.38 -2.90
C ASP A 121 -23.89 7.70 -2.56
N ASP A 122 -24.32 6.72 -3.36
CA ASP A 122 -25.58 5.99 -3.17
C ASP A 122 -25.50 4.86 -2.12
N ARG A 123 -24.35 4.74 -1.43
CA ARG A 123 -24.07 3.71 -0.42
C ARG A 123 -24.19 2.26 -0.94
N MET A 124 -24.18 2.07 -2.23
CA MET A 124 -24.12 0.71 -2.81
C MET A 124 -22.75 0.09 -2.55
N PRO A 125 -22.70 -1.24 -2.36
CA PRO A 125 -21.44 -1.93 -2.16
C PRO A 125 -20.44 -1.68 -3.30
N SER A 126 -19.16 -1.57 -2.96
CA SER A 126 -18.09 -1.56 -3.93
C SER A 126 -18.03 -2.87 -4.72
N PHE A 127 -17.47 -2.82 -5.94
CA PHE A 127 -17.26 -4.02 -6.76
C PHE A 127 -16.25 -5.01 -6.15
N CYS A 128 -15.37 -4.56 -5.26
CA CYS A 128 -14.45 -5.42 -4.50
C CYS A 128 -14.08 -4.78 -3.16
N LYS A 129 -13.43 -5.56 -2.31
CA LYS A 129 -12.79 -5.08 -1.07
C LYS A 129 -11.34 -4.68 -1.36
N ALA A 130 -10.82 -3.74 -0.59
CA ALA A 130 -9.43 -3.33 -0.69
C ALA A 130 -8.75 -3.24 0.68
N ALA A 131 -7.41 -3.28 0.66
CA ALA A 131 -6.57 -2.88 1.77
C ALA A 131 -5.58 -1.82 1.29
N ILE A 132 -5.22 -0.90 2.17
CA ILE A 132 -4.11 0.04 1.98
C ILE A 132 -3.02 -0.38 2.94
N ILE A 133 -1.81 -0.61 2.43
CA ILE A 133 -0.60 -0.84 3.23
C ILE A 133 0.27 0.39 3.07
N THR A 134 0.58 1.05 4.17
CA THR A 134 1.33 2.32 4.19
C THR A 134 2.12 2.47 5.47
N ASP A 135 3.19 3.24 5.41
CA ASP A 135 3.99 3.59 6.57
C ASP A 135 3.37 4.76 7.34
N ASP A 136 3.40 4.70 8.67
CA ASP A 136 2.93 5.80 9.51
C ASP A 136 3.95 6.95 9.55
N ASP A 137 5.25 6.64 9.46
CA ASP A 137 6.31 7.65 9.63
C ASP A 137 6.09 8.54 10.87
N ARG A 138 5.85 7.89 12.01
CA ARG A 138 5.50 8.56 13.27
C ARG A 138 6.26 9.84 13.51
N CYS A 139 5.56 10.84 14.00
CA CYS A 139 6.07 12.17 14.28
C CYS A 139 6.17 12.42 15.79
N LEU A 140 7.13 13.26 16.18
CA LEU A 140 7.23 13.84 17.50
C LEU A 140 6.76 15.29 17.44
N GLU A 141 5.98 15.71 18.43
CA GLU A 141 5.63 17.11 18.59
C GLU A 141 6.82 17.88 19.16
N LYS A 142 7.23 18.94 18.47
CA LYS A 142 8.28 19.84 18.93
C LYS A 142 7.91 21.26 18.54
N ASN A 143 7.75 22.16 19.53
CA ASN A 143 7.38 23.55 19.34
C ASN A 143 6.10 23.73 18.48
N ASP A 144 5.04 22.99 18.84
CA ASP A 144 3.75 22.99 18.12
C ASP A 144 3.84 22.58 16.62
N GLN A 145 4.91 21.92 16.23
CA GLN A 145 5.10 21.36 14.89
C GLN A 145 5.39 19.87 14.97
N TYR A 146 4.70 19.10 14.14
CA TYR A 146 5.01 17.68 13.95
C TYR A 146 6.32 17.59 13.15
N ILE A 147 7.35 17.03 13.77
CA ILE A 147 8.63 16.72 13.15
C ILE A 147 8.70 15.23 12.98
N SER A 148 9.09 14.76 11.79
CA SER A 148 9.43 13.36 11.60
C SER A 148 10.27 12.88 12.80
N ALA A 149 9.94 11.71 13.35
CA ALA A 149 10.75 11.12 14.40
C ALA A 149 12.11 10.73 13.80
N ASP A 150 12.92 11.74 13.45
CA ASP A 150 14.25 11.54 12.93
C ASP A 150 15.11 10.88 13.99
N ILE A 151 15.36 9.61 13.70
CA ILE A 151 16.21 8.76 14.49
C ILE A 151 17.59 8.96 13.94
N ASP A 152 18.44 9.64 14.72
CA ASP A 152 19.83 9.77 14.39
C ASP A 152 20.57 8.47 14.73
N TYR A 153 21.61 8.14 13.96
CA TYR A 153 22.42 6.92 14.21
C TYR A 153 23.20 6.98 15.53
N ASP A 154 23.36 8.19 16.09
CA ASP A 154 24.00 8.42 17.37
C ASP A 154 23.02 8.28 18.55
N ASP A 155 21.71 8.16 18.29
CA ASP A 155 20.75 7.84 19.33
C ASP A 155 21.01 6.42 19.87
N ASP A 156 20.92 6.25 21.16
CA ASP A 156 20.94 4.92 21.75
C ASP A 156 19.61 4.18 21.46
N ILE A 157 19.65 2.84 21.53
CA ILE A 157 18.48 1.99 21.19
C ILE A 157 17.29 2.33 22.10
N ALA A 158 17.54 2.62 23.38
CA ALA A 158 16.48 2.97 24.33
C ALA A 158 15.83 4.31 23.99
N GLY A 159 16.64 5.29 23.59
CA GLY A 159 16.14 6.60 23.10
C GLY A 159 15.29 6.46 21.83
N ILE A 160 15.72 5.61 20.88
CA ILE A 160 14.95 5.31 19.68
C ILE A 160 13.62 4.64 20.02
N GLN A 161 13.64 3.63 20.88
CA GLN A 161 12.43 2.94 21.31
C GLN A 161 11.44 3.90 21.96
N SER A 162 11.92 4.76 22.87
CA SER A 162 11.10 5.78 23.52
C SER A 162 10.46 6.75 22.52
N LYS A 163 11.22 7.21 21.51
CA LYS A 163 10.70 8.07 20.44
C LYS A 163 9.60 7.39 19.60
N LEU A 164 9.78 6.11 19.27
CA LEU A 164 8.78 5.36 18.54
C LEU A 164 7.50 5.08 19.35
N GLU A 165 7.64 4.85 20.66
CA GLU A 165 6.52 4.59 21.55
C GLU A 165 5.72 5.87 21.87
N SER A 166 6.40 7.00 22.07
CA SER A 166 5.78 8.30 22.35
C SER A 166 5.31 9.05 21.11
N GLY A 167 5.75 8.62 19.93
CA GLY A 167 5.37 9.25 18.67
C GLY A 167 3.87 9.06 18.35
N THR A 168 3.27 10.10 17.79
CA THR A 168 1.89 10.10 17.31
C THR A 168 1.85 9.82 15.81
N ALA A 169 0.69 9.37 15.34
CA ALA A 169 0.46 9.17 13.92
C ALA A 169 0.70 10.46 13.14
N SER A 170 1.34 10.36 11.98
CA SER A 170 1.56 11.50 11.10
C SER A 170 0.25 12.01 10.51
N ASP A 171 0.16 13.30 10.19
CA ASP A 171 -1.03 13.88 9.54
C ASP A 171 -1.38 13.14 8.26
N ARG A 172 -0.37 12.75 7.50
CA ARG A 172 -0.50 11.95 6.29
C ARG A 172 -1.15 10.59 6.55
N PHE A 173 -0.71 9.87 7.58
CA PHE A 173 -1.31 8.59 7.96
C PHE A 173 -2.77 8.78 8.38
N LEU A 174 -3.08 9.85 9.13
CA LEU A 174 -4.43 10.20 9.53
C LEU A 174 -5.33 10.54 8.32
N GLU A 175 -4.78 11.20 7.29
CA GLU A 175 -5.50 11.41 6.03
C GLU A 175 -5.84 10.09 5.33
N VAL A 176 -4.89 9.15 5.25
CA VAL A 176 -5.14 7.81 4.69
C VAL A 176 -6.14 7.04 5.56
N GLN A 177 -6.02 7.13 6.89
CA GLN A 177 -6.98 6.52 7.82
C GLN A 177 -8.40 7.07 7.60
N ALA A 178 -8.53 8.36 7.35
CA ALA A 178 -9.80 9.00 7.05
C ALA A 178 -10.42 8.51 5.73
N LEU A 179 -9.62 8.00 4.79
CA LEU A 179 -10.14 7.36 3.57
C LEU A 179 -10.76 5.98 3.88
N CYS A 180 -10.29 5.30 4.93
CA CYS A 180 -10.69 3.93 5.26
C CYS A 180 -11.91 3.87 6.19
N THR A 181 -12.82 4.83 6.09
CA THR A 181 -14.03 4.92 6.92
C THR A 181 -15.15 3.97 6.48
N GLU A 182 -15.10 3.49 5.27
CA GLU A 182 -16.08 2.55 4.73
C GLU A 182 -15.55 1.11 4.86
N ALA A 183 -16.43 0.16 5.17
CA ALA A 183 -16.07 -1.24 5.41
C ALA A 183 -15.44 -1.96 4.20
N SER A 184 -15.40 -1.33 3.04
CA SER A 184 -14.80 -1.85 1.81
C SER A 184 -13.29 -1.66 1.73
N VAL A 185 -12.70 -0.75 2.52
CA VAL A 185 -11.25 -0.46 2.52
C VAL A 185 -10.69 -0.55 3.93
N LEU A 186 -9.72 -1.44 4.12
CA LEU A 186 -8.99 -1.64 5.37
C LEU A 186 -7.66 -0.89 5.33
N LEU A 187 -7.22 -0.36 6.47
CA LEU A 187 -5.89 0.22 6.63
C LEU A 187 -4.99 -0.74 7.40
N CYS A 188 -3.82 -1.02 6.85
CA CYS A 188 -2.72 -1.73 7.49
C CYS A 188 -1.52 -0.79 7.52
N GLY A 189 -1.23 -0.21 8.68
CA GLY A 189 -0.14 0.75 8.84
C GLY A 189 1.07 0.13 9.55
N ALA A 190 2.26 0.32 8.99
CA ALA A 190 3.51 0.05 9.68
C ALA A 190 3.85 1.24 10.61
N LYS A 191 4.33 0.98 11.82
CA LYS A 191 4.73 2.05 12.76
C LYS A 191 5.84 2.93 12.20
N LYS A 192 6.75 2.32 11.42
CA LYS A 192 7.86 3.03 10.80
C LYS A 192 7.97 2.66 9.32
N THR A 193 8.48 1.51 8.97
CA THR A 193 8.58 1.01 7.60
C THR A 193 8.21 -0.48 7.53
N LEU A 194 7.98 -1.00 6.33
CA LEU A 194 7.74 -2.42 6.13
C LEU A 194 8.89 -3.27 6.71
N GLU A 195 10.14 -2.88 6.49
CA GLU A 195 11.31 -3.63 6.99
C GLU A 195 11.36 -3.62 8.51
N PHE A 196 10.93 -2.53 9.15
CA PHE A 196 10.82 -2.44 10.59
C PHE A 196 9.79 -3.46 11.13
N GLU A 197 8.63 -3.57 10.52
CA GLU A 197 7.60 -4.54 10.92
C GLU A 197 8.04 -5.99 10.65
N LEU A 198 8.71 -6.26 9.53
CA LEU A 198 9.27 -7.58 9.24
C LEU A 198 10.31 -8.01 10.28
N ALA A 199 11.10 -7.07 10.82
CA ALA A 199 12.09 -7.33 11.86
C ALA A 199 11.48 -7.51 13.28
N PHE A 200 10.15 -7.54 13.42
CA PHE A 200 9.50 -7.81 14.71
C PHE A 200 9.56 -9.29 15.15
N CYS A 201 9.96 -10.18 14.27
CA CYS A 201 10.07 -11.62 14.52
C CYS A 201 11.53 -12.09 14.44
N ASP A 202 12.00 -12.83 15.47
CA ASP A 202 13.38 -13.32 15.53
C ASP A 202 13.79 -14.17 14.31
N ASP A 203 12.90 -15.00 13.78
CA ASP A 203 13.16 -15.81 12.58
C ASP A 203 13.36 -14.91 11.33
N ASN A 204 12.59 -13.85 11.20
CA ASN A 204 12.78 -12.88 10.14
C ASN A 204 14.10 -12.11 10.31
N ILE A 205 14.46 -11.74 11.55
CA ILE A 205 15.76 -11.12 11.84
C ILE A 205 16.91 -12.01 11.36
N ALA A 206 16.86 -13.31 11.66
CA ALA A 206 17.88 -14.25 11.21
C ALA A 206 17.96 -14.32 9.67
N ALA A 207 16.81 -14.35 8.99
CA ALA A 207 16.76 -14.33 7.53
C ALA A 207 17.34 -13.02 6.95
N MET A 208 16.97 -11.86 7.49
CA MET A 208 17.46 -10.54 7.06
C MET A 208 18.97 -10.40 7.26
N VAL A 209 19.52 -10.87 8.39
CA VAL A 209 20.97 -10.92 8.65
C VAL A 209 21.67 -11.78 7.61
N ASN A 210 21.12 -12.97 7.30
CA ASN A 210 21.71 -13.87 6.31
C ASN A 210 21.68 -13.27 4.89
N ILE A 211 20.60 -12.59 4.52
CA ILE A 211 20.51 -11.88 3.24
C ILE A 211 21.57 -10.79 3.16
N LEU A 212 21.71 -9.95 4.21
CA LEU A 212 22.72 -8.90 4.25
C LEU A 212 24.14 -9.45 4.20
N LYS A 213 24.41 -10.59 4.84
CA LYS A 213 25.71 -11.28 4.71
C LYS A 213 26.02 -11.70 3.28
N ARG A 214 25.01 -12.12 2.52
CA ARG A 214 25.19 -12.53 1.11
C ARG A 214 25.44 -11.34 0.18
N ILE A 215 24.73 -10.22 0.40
CA ILE A 215 24.79 -9.04 -0.47
C ILE A 215 25.96 -8.13 -0.05
N TYR A 216 26.11 -7.90 1.25
CA TYR A 216 27.11 -7.02 1.85
C TYR A 216 27.82 -7.73 3.02
N PRO A 217 28.79 -8.65 2.76
CA PRO A 217 29.36 -9.53 3.78
C PRO A 217 29.83 -8.81 5.04
N GLN A 218 30.62 -7.74 4.89
CA GLN A 218 31.15 -6.99 6.03
C GLN A 218 30.08 -6.33 6.89
N VAL A 219 29.00 -5.88 6.26
CA VAL A 219 27.87 -5.24 6.94
C VAL A 219 27.03 -6.28 7.67
N GLY A 220 26.73 -7.39 7.00
CA GLY A 220 25.96 -8.47 7.59
C GLY A 220 26.68 -9.10 8.81
N ILE A 221 28.01 -9.23 8.78
CA ILE A 221 28.81 -9.68 9.94
C ILE A 221 28.69 -8.68 11.10
N LYS A 222 28.82 -7.37 10.81
CA LYS A 222 28.65 -6.34 11.85
C LYS A 222 27.24 -6.34 12.43
N LEU A 223 26.21 -6.45 11.58
CA LEU A 223 24.84 -6.54 12.03
C LEU A 223 24.63 -7.75 12.94
N GLU A 224 25.11 -8.94 12.56
CA GLU A 224 25.00 -10.13 13.40
C GLU A 224 25.60 -9.93 14.78
N GLN A 225 26.80 -9.33 14.84
CA GLN A 225 27.49 -9.01 16.10
C GLN A 225 26.68 -8.02 16.98
N GLN A 226 25.99 -7.05 16.37
CA GLN A 226 25.14 -6.11 17.11
C GLN A 226 23.85 -6.76 17.59
N VAL A 227 23.17 -7.53 16.72
CA VAL A 227 21.97 -8.29 17.10
C VAL A 227 22.25 -9.26 18.25
N ALA A 228 23.43 -9.89 18.28
CA ALA A 228 23.83 -10.79 19.36
C ALA A 228 24.01 -10.09 20.72
N LYS A 229 24.17 -8.78 20.76
CA LYS A 229 24.27 -7.98 21.99
C LYS A 229 22.93 -7.52 22.53
N CYS A 230 21.89 -7.59 21.71
CA CYS A 230 20.54 -7.14 22.10
C CYS A 230 19.89 -8.16 23.04
N ALA A 231 19.27 -7.65 24.10
CA ALA A 231 18.59 -8.48 25.09
C ALA A 231 17.15 -8.83 24.67
N THR A 232 16.49 -7.96 23.88
CA THR A 232 15.08 -8.09 23.51
C THR A 232 14.90 -8.10 21.99
N THR A 233 13.79 -8.67 21.52
CA THR A 233 13.42 -8.63 20.09
C THR A 233 13.21 -7.19 19.63
N ALA A 234 12.68 -6.31 20.46
CA ALA A 234 12.51 -4.89 20.13
C ALA A 234 13.85 -4.18 19.85
N GLU A 235 14.87 -4.45 20.66
CA GLU A 235 16.22 -3.91 20.42
C GLU A 235 16.80 -4.46 19.10
N LYS A 236 16.64 -5.77 18.86
CA LYS A 236 17.11 -6.40 17.61
C LYS A 236 16.41 -5.79 16.39
N GLN A 237 15.08 -5.57 16.47
CA GLN A 237 14.27 -4.94 15.44
C GLN A 237 14.83 -3.56 15.06
N ILE A 238 15.09 -2.71 16.05
CA ILE A 238 15.65 -1.38 15.85
C ILE A 238 17.03 -1.48 15.18
N VAL A 239 17.90 -2.34 15.68
CA VAL A 239 19.25 -2.52 15.11
C VAL A 239 19.19 -2.97 13.66
N VAL A 240 18.38 -3.97 13.33
CA VAL A 240 18.21 -4.45 11.95
C VAL A 240 17.71 -3.33 11.03
N TRP A 241 16.66 -2.63 11.44
CA TRP A 241 16.10 -1.52 10.68
C TRP A 241 17.14 -0.40 10.42
N LEU A 242 17.90 0.01 11.43
CA LEU A 242 18.96 1.01 11.30
C LEU A 242 20.04 0.60 10.28
N PHE A 243 20.40 -0.69 10.24
CA PHE A 243 21.39 -1.21 9.29
C PHE A 243 20.85 -1.22 7.85
N ILE A 244 19.56 -1.55 7.65
CA ILE A 244 18.94 -1.55 6.33
C ILE A 244 18.80 -0.13 5.82
N ARG A 245 18.22 0.79 6.60
CA ARG A 245 18.03 2.21 6.25
C ARG A 245 19.31 2.90 5.75
N LYS A 246 20.49 2.49 6.26
CA LYS A 246 21.79 3.03 5.79
C LYS A 246 22.08 2.71 4.32
N ARG A 247 21.38 1.79 3.69
CA ARG A 247 21.64 1.29 2.35
C ARG A 247 20.75 1.90 1.27
N ASP A 248 19.67 2.55 1.68
CA ASP A 248 18.73 3.21 0.77
C ASP A 248 19.20 4.59 0.27
N LYS A 249 20.49 4.95 0.52
CA LYS A 249 21.11 6.22 0.07
C LYS A 249 22.21 6.00 -0.94
#